data_86238ece03b524c0a8e3e0d6c19ae0ce
#
_entry.id   86238ece03b524c0a8e3e0d6c19ae0ce
#
_cell.length_a   1.000
_cell.length_b   1.000
_cell.length_c   1.000
_cell.angle_alpha   90.00
_cell.angle_beta   90.00
_cell.angle_gamma   90.00
#
_symmetry.space_group_name_H-M   'P 1'
#
loop_
_entity.id
_entity.type
_entity.pdbx_description
1 polymer ?
#
loop_
_entity_poly.entity_id
_entity_poly.type
_entity_poly.pdbx_seq_one_letter_code
_entity_poly.pdbx_strand_id
1 'polypeptide(L)'
;MLVSGDREAEVRYLANQVAIDEIHAGVSPEGKVEIVRLETAQAKTLFLGDGINDAPAMLTATVGIAFGGGDITSEAASAVIVDPSLGRVDELLHISQRMRKIALQSAVGGMALSVVGMLIAAAGYLPPVAGAVAQEVIDLVAVFNALRVAAPSRTLTDF
;
A
#
# COMPACT_ATOMS: atom_id res chain seq x y z
N MET A 1 -8.93 4.09 14.64
CA MET A 1 -8.98 3.22 15.83
C MET A 1 -7.60 3.17 16.49
N LEU A 2 -7.52 3.29 17.82
CA LEU A 2 -6.29 3.16 18.61
C LEU A 2 -6.42 1.94 19.55
N VAL A 3 -5.49 0.98 19.45
CA VAL A 3 -5.49 -0.25 20.25
C VAL A 3 -4.20 -0.32 21.06
N SER A 4 -4.32 -0.32 22.40
CA SER A 4 -3.16 -0.34 23.29
C SER A 4 -3.36 -1.27 24.48
N GLY A 5 -2.26 -1.81 25.00
CA GLY A 5 -2.22 -2.52 26.28
C GLY A 5 -2.19 -1.59 27.50
N ASP A 6 -2.03 -0.29 27.29
CA ASP A 6 -1.93 0.71 28.34
C ASP A 6 -3.28 1.00 29.03
N ARG A 7 -3.21 1.76 30.13
CA ARG A 7 -4.40 2.13 30.90
C ARG A 7 -5.33 3.03 30.10
N GLU A 8 -6.62 2.86 30.28
CA GLU A 8 -7.65 3.61 29.54
C GLU A 8 -7.45 5.14 29.61
N ALA A 9 -7.06 5.67 30.76
CA ALA A 9 -6.84 7.11 30.94
C ALA A 9 -5.73 7.65 30.03
N GLU A 10 -4.65 6.88 29.86
CA GLU A 10 -3.50 7.24 29.02
C GLU A 10 -3.85 7.16 27.55
N VAL A 11 -4.51 6.06 27.15
CA VAL A 11 -4.96 5.84 25.78
C VAL A 11 -5.97 6.92 25.36
N ARG A 12 -6.92 7.25 26.24
CA ARG A 12 -7.93 8.29 25.98
C ARG A 12 -7.30 9.67 25.86
N TYR A 13 -6.30 9.98 26.70
CA TYR A 13 -5.55 11.23 26.60
C TYR A 13 -4.85 11.39 25.26
N LEU A 14 -4.14 10.36 24.80
CA LEU A 14 -3.48 10.35 23.51
C LEU A 14 -4.48 10.44 22.34
N ALA A 15 -5.55 9.64 22.38
CA ALA A 15 -6.59 9.63 21.37
C ALA A 15 -7.23 11.02 21.17
N ASN A 16 -7.48 11.74 22.26
CA ASN A 16 -8.00 13.11 22.20
C ASN A 16 -7.02 14.09 21.54
N GLN A 17 -5.71 13.91 21.72
CA GLN A 17 -4.70 14.77 21.09
C GLN A 17 -4.61 14.59 19.57
N VAL A 18 -4.89 13.37 19.09
CA VAL A 18 -4.82 13.01 17.66
C VAL A 18 -6.19 12.85 16.99
N ALA A 19 -7.25 13.27 17.71
CA ALA A 19 -8.64 13.21 17.25
C ALA A 19 -9.07 11.81 16.77
N ILE A 20 -8.71 10.77 17.53
CA ILE A 20 -9.15 9.40 17.32
C ILE A 20 -10.30 9.10 18.29
N ASP A 21 -11.49 8.80 17.77
CA ASP A 21 -12.69 8.55 18.55
C ASP A 21 -12.77 7.11 19.08
N GLU A 22 -12.30 6.14 18.30
CA GLU A 22 -12.38 4.72 18.61
C GLU A 22 -11.12 4.24 19.30
N ILE A 23 -11.27 3.79 20.56
CA ILE A 23 -10.17 3.34 21.41
C ILE A 23 -10.46 1.96 22.03
N HIS A 24 -9.43 1.11 22.08
CA HIS A 24 -9.40 -0.13 22.83
C HIS A 24 -8.18 -0.11 23.73
N ALA A 25 -8.41 0.03 25.04
CA ALA A 25 -7.37 0.14 26.06
C ALA A 25 -7.28 -1.15 26.89
N GLY A 26 -6.12 -1.40 27.49
CA GLY A 26 -5.90 -2.58 28.33
C GLY A 26 -5.98 -3.90 27.56
N VAL A 27 -5.70 -3.88 26.27
CA VAL A 27 -5.85 -5.04 25.38
C VAL A 27 -4.60 -5.91 25.45
N SER A 28 -4.79 -7.22 25.69
CA SER A 28 -3.69 -8.19 25.61
C SER A 28 -3.21 -8.37 24.16
N PRO A 29 -2.01 -8.94 23.94
CA PRO A 29 -1.53 -9.25 22.57
C PRO A 29 -2.53 -10.10 21.77
N GLU A 30 -3.14 -11.11 22.40
CA GLU A 30 -4.17 -11.96 21.77
C GLU A 30 -5.45 -11.16 21.46
N GLY A 31 -5.81 -10.24 22.35
CA GLY A 31 -6.95 -9.33 22.13
C GLY A 31 -6.73 -8.40 20.94
N LYS A 32 -5.50 -7.91 20.74
CA LYS A 32 -5.14 -7.11 19.55
C LYS A 32 -5.33 -7.92 18.25
N VAL A 33 -4.90 -9.18 18.25
CA VAL A 33 -5.07 -10.08 17.09
C VAL A 33 -6.55 -10.27 16.77
N GLU A 34 -7.39 -10.48 17.79
CA GLU A 34 -8.82 -10.68 17.60
C GLU A 34 -9.51 -9.42 17.04
N ILE A 35 -9.19 -8.24 17.57
CA ILE A 35 -9.71 -6.97 17.05
C ILE A 35 -9.31 -6.80 15.57
N VAL A 36 -8.03 -6.99 15.24
CA VAL A 36 -7.54 -6.85 13.87
C VAL A 36 -8.21 -7.88 12.94
N ARG A 37 -8.44 -9.11 13.42
CA ARG A 37 -9.11 -10.17 12.67
C ARG A 37 -10.55 -9.78 12.32
N LEU A 38 -11.29 -9.24 13.28
CA LEU A 38 -12.66 -8.79 13.09
C LEU A 38 -12.74 -7.64 12.07
N GLU A 39 -11.85 -6.65 12.21
CA GLU A 39 -11.76 -5.53 11.29
C GLU A 39 -11.38 -5.98 9.86
N THR A 40 -10.41 -6.90 9.75
CA THR A 40 -9.96 -7.42 8.46
C THR A 40 -11.04 -8.24 7.75
N ALA A 41 -11.94 -8.86 8.50
CA ALA A 41 -13.10 -9.56 7.94
C ALA A 41 -14.13 -8.59 7.32
N GLN A 42 -14.20 -7.35 7.79
CA GLN A 42 -15.15 -6.35 7.31
C GLN A 42 -14.57 -5.47 6.20
N ALA A 43 -13.28 -5.10 6.32
CA ALA A 43 -12.60 -4.19 5.38
C ALA A 43 -11.10 -4.49 5.30
N LYS A 44 -10.43 -3.87 4.33
CA LYS A 44 -8.96 -3.89 4.27
C LYS A 44 -8.40 -3.05 5.42
N THR A 45 -7.50 -3.64 6.18
CA THR A 45 -6.88 -3.03 7.36
C THR A 45 -5.41 -2.71 7.13
N LEU A 46 -5.00 -1.58 7.70
CA LEU A 46 -3.60 -1.21 7.87
C LEU A 46 -3.31 -1.20 9.37
N PHE A 47 -2.41 -2.05 9.83
CA PHE A 47 -1.97 -2.09 11.21
C PHE A 47 -0.57 -1.48 11.35
N LEU A 48 -0.43 -0.56 12.28
CA LEU A 48 0.84 0.09 12.62
C LEU A 48 1.26 -0.35 14.01
N GLY A 49 2.47 -0.86 14.17
CA GLY A 49 3.01 -1.27 15.46
C GLY A 49 4.51 -1.06 15.54
N ASP A 50 5.03 -0.98 16.74
CA ASP A 50 6.45 -0.73 17.03
C ASP A 50 7.12 -1.85 17.83
N GLY A 51 6.34 -2.79 18.35
CA GLY A 51 6.80 -3.82 19.27
C GLY A 51 6.71 -5.25 18.74
N ILE A 52 7.55 -6.12 19.31
CA ILE A 52 7.54 -7.58 19.05
C ILE A 52 6.16 -8.18 19.36
N ASN A 53 5.46 -7.64 20.37
CA ASN A 53 4.14 -8.08 20.78
C ASN A 53 3.04 -7.79 19.73
N ASP A 54 3.31 -6.90 18.79
CA ASP A 54 2.40 -6.52 17.71
C ASP A 54 2.56 -7.39 16.44
N ALA A 55 3.62 -8.18 16.36
CA ALA A 55 3.90 -9.04 15.20
C ALA A 55 2.72 -9.95 14.80
N PRO A 56 2.03 -10.66 15.73
CA PRO A 56 0.87 -11.47 15.37
C PRO A 56 -0.30 -10.66 14.81
N ALA A 57 -0.53 -9.45 15.34
CA ALA A 57 -1.58 -8.54 14.85
C ALA A 57 -1.23 -7.99 13.46
N MET A 58 0.05 -7.66 13.21
CA MET A 58 0.53 -7.25 11.88
C MET A 58 0.31 -8.32 10.82
N LEU A 59 0.60 -9.59 11.14
CA LEU A 59 0.36 -10.73 10.24
C LEU A 59 -1.12 -10.97 9.95
N THR A 60 -2.01 -10.56 10.86
CA THR A 60 -3.46 -10.73 10.74
C THR A 60 -4.09 -9.62 9.90
N ALA A 61 -3.49 -8.45 9.86
CA ALA A 61 -3.95 -7.32 9.06
C ALA A 61 -3.76 -7.54 7.56
N THR A 62 -4.50 -6.79 6.72
CA THR A 62 -4.26 -6.80 5.28
C THR A 62 -2.85 -6.28 4.95
N VAL A 63 -2.39 -5.26 5.67
CA VAL A 63 -1.03 -4.71 5.60
C VAL A 63 -0.57 -4.38 7.01
N GLY A 64 0.54 -4.97 7.43
CA GLY A 64 1.22 -4.63 8.67
C GLY A 64 2.43 -3.73 8.40
N ILE A 65 2.56 -2.65 9.13
CA ILE A 65 3.72 -1.74 9.06
C ILE A 65 4.38 -1.69 10.43
N ALA A 66 5.68 -1.95 10.45
CA ALA A 66 6.51 -1.81 11.64
C ALA A 66 7.24 -0.47 11.65
N PHE A 67 7.31 0.13 12.84
CA PHE A 67 8.19 1.27 13.10
C PHE A 67 9.48 0.80 13.75
N GLY A 68 10.60 1.35 13.31
CA GLY A 68 11.90 1.05 13.86
C GLY A 68 12.47 -0.30 13.43
N GLY A 69 13.58 -0.60 13.23
CA GLY A 69 14.14 -1.82 12.62
C GLY A 69 14.44 -2.97 13.62
N GLY A 70 13.47 -3.39 14.41
CA GLY A 70 13.63 -4.62 15.22
C GLY A 70 13.50 -5.86 14.33
N ASP A 71 14.43 -6.82 14.45
CA ASP A 71 14.50 -7.97 13.52
C ASP A 71 13.19 -8.77 13.42
N ILE A 72 12.59 -9.14 14.56
CA ILE A 72 11.38 -10.00 14.59
C ILE A 72 10.15 -9.23 14.06
N THR A 73 10.03 -7.96 14.40
CA THR A 73 8.90 -7.13 13.96
C THR A 73 9.00 -6.86 12.46
N SER A 74 10.22 -6.73 11.95
CA SER A 74 10.49 -6.54 10.51
C SER A 74 10.12 -7.75 9.68
N GLU A 75 10.29 -8.98 10.18
CA GLU A 75 9.89 -10.21 9.49
C GLU A 75 8.37 -10.38 9.39
N ALA A 76 7.61 -9.88 10.38
CA ALA A 76 6.16 -9.94 10.39
C ALA A 76 5.50 -8.82 9.57
N ALA A 77 6.22 -7.73 9.28
CA ALA A 77 5.68 -6.56 8.63
C ALA A 77 5.73 -6.65 7.10
N SER A 78 4.70 -6.13 6.44
CA SER A 78 4.67 -5.94 4.99
C SER A 78 5.59 -4.79 4.53
N ALA A 79 5.81 -3.81 5.41
CA ALA A 79 6.73 -2.70 5.23
C ALA A 79 7.32 -2.25 6.57
N VAL A 80 8.54 -1.73 6.54
CA VAL A 80 9.22 -1.19 7.72
C VAL A 80 9.53 0.29 7.48
N ILE A 81 9.14 1.13 8.43
CA ILE A 81 9.45 2.55 8.43
C ILE A 81 10.56 2.77 9.46
N VAL A 82 11.74 3.06 8.98
CA VAL A 82 12.94 3.23 9.83
C VAL A 82 12.86 4.49 10.69
N ASP A 83 12.30 5.58 10.12
CA ASP A 83 12.05 6.83 10.84
C ASP A 83 10.67 6.76 11.52
N PRO A 84 10.58 6.75 12.86
CA PRO A 84 9.32 6.55 13.57
C PRO A 84 8.41 7.79 13.52
N SER A 85 8.08 8.23 12.32
CA SER A 85 7.19 9.37 12.07
C SER A 85 5.93 8.91 11.37
N LEU A 86 4.75 9.30 11.87
CA LEU A 86 3.45 9.06 11.23
C LEU A 86 3.37 9.75 9.85
N GLY A 87 4.09 10.86 9.65
CA GLY A 87 4.18 11.49 8.33
C GLY A 87 4.78 10.58 7.26
N ARG A 88 5.65 9.63 7.64
CA ARG A 88 6.19 8.62 6.72
C ARG A 88 5.15 7.59 6.27
N VAL A 89 4.16 7.32 7.12
CA VAL A 89 3.03 6.44 6.73
C VAL A 89 2.18 7.13 5.66
N ASP A 90 1.89 8.39 5.84
CA ASP A 90 1.17 9.20 4.86
C ASP A 90 1.93 9.28 3.52
N GLU A 91 3.22 9.55 3.56
CA GLU A 91 4.10 9.50 2.39
C GLU A 91 4.04 8.14 1.68
N LEU A 92 4.12 7.03 2.43
CA LEU A 92 4.01 5.67 1.89
C LEU A 92 2.67 5.44 1.18
N LEU A 93 1.57 5.91 1.77
CA LEU A 93 0.23 5.80 1.18
C LEU A 93 0.12 6.59 -0.13
N HIS A 94 0.63 7.82 -0.16
CA HIS A 94 0.66 8.65 -1.37
C HIS A 94 1.50 8.03 -2.48
N ILE A 95 2.69 7.52 -2.16
CA ILE A 95 3.56 6.81 -3.11
C ILE A 95 2.86 5.57 -3.66
N SER A 96 2.24 4.77 -2.79
CA SER A 96 1.57 3.52 -3.20
C SER A 96 0.36 3.77 -4.10
N GLN A 97 -0.45 4.79 -3.81
CA GLN A 97 -1.58 5.20 -4.65
C GLN A 97 -1.12 5.69 -6.03
N ARG A 98 -0.07 6.50 -6.07
CA ARG A 98 0.53 6.98 -7.31
C ARG A 98 1.09 5.81 -8.14
N MET A 99 1.83 4.92 -7.49
CA MET A 99 2.40 3.73 -8.13
C MET A 99 1.29 2.85 -8.73
N ARG A 100 0.23 2.58 -7.96
CA ARG A 100 -0.92 1.81 -8.44
C ARG A 100 -1.59 2.47 -9.66
N LYS A 101 -1.77 3.79 -9.63
CA LYS A 101 -2.37 4.54 -10.75
C LYS A 101 -1.53 4.42 -12.02
N ILE A 102 -0.22 4.62 -11.92
CA ILE A 102 0.69 4.54 -13.07
C ILE A 102 0.79 3.09 -13.59
N ALA A 103 0.88 2.10 -12.69
CA ALA A 103 0.92 0.69 -13.07
C ALA A 103 -0.36 0.26 -13.83
N LEU A 104 -1.54 0.63 -13.32
CA LEU A 104 -2.81 0.35 -13.99
C LEU A 104 -2.91 1.07 -15.34
N GLN A 105 -2.47 2.33 -15.41
CA GLN A 105 -2.46 3.08 -16.66
C GLN A 105 -1.57 2.41 -17.72
N SER A 106 -0.36 1.96 -17.34
CA SER A 106 0.55 1.26 -18.23
C SER A 106 -0.01 -0.09 -18.68
N ALA A 107 -0.51 -0.90 -17.75
CA ALA A 107 -1.02 -2.24 -18.04
C ALA A 107 -2.31 -2.17 -18.91
N VAL A 108 -3.30 -1.42 -18.46
CA VAL A 108 -4.58 -1.32 -19.17
C VAL A 108 -4.41 -0.59 -20.51
N GLY A 109 -3.60 0.48 -20.54
CA GLY A 109 -3.30 1.22 -21.78
C GLY A 109 -2.58 0.36 -22.79
N GLY A 110 -1.54 -0.38 -22.37
CA GLY A 110 -0.82 -1.30 -23.25
C GLY A 110 -1.71 -2.42 -23.81
N MET A 111 -2.51 -3.06 -22.92
CA MET A 111 -3.46 -4.09 -23.36
C MET A 111 -4.50 -3.55 -24.35
N ALA A 112 -5.07 -2.39 -24.08
CA ALA A 112 -6.06 -1.79 -24.98
C ALA A 112 -5.48 -1.49 -26.35
N LEU A 113 -4.28 -0.93 -26.44
CA LEU A 113 -3.58 -0.67 -27.70
C LEU A 113 -3.27 -1.97 -28.44
N SER A 114 -2.82 -3.02 -27.73
CA SER A 114 -2.56 -4.34 -28.33
C SER A 114 -3.84 -4.97 -28.90
N VAL A 115 -4.97 -4.88 -28.18
CA VAL A 115 -6.27 -5.38 -28.67
C VAL A 115 -6.70 -4.63 -29.94
N VAL A 116 -6.55 -3.30 -29.97
CA VAL A 116 -6.85 -2.51 -31.17
C VAL A 116 -5.95 -2.95 -32.33
N GLY A 117 -4.64 -3.14 -32.10
CA GLY A 117 -3.71 -3.65 -33.09
C GLY A 117 -4.10 -5.02 -33.65
N MET A 118 -4.54 -5.94 -32.77
CA MET A 118 -5.03 -7.26 -33.16
C MET A 118 -6.29 -7.18 -34.04
N LEU A 119 -7.23 -6.29 -33.74
CA LEU A 119 -8.44 -6.09 -34.55
C LEU A 119 -8.10 -5.55 -35.95
N ILE A 120 -7.17 -4.59 -36.02
CA ILE A 120 -6.68 -4.05 -37.32
C ILE A 120 -5.97 -5.14 -38.12
N ALA A 121 -5.17 -5.98 -37.49
CA ALA A 121 -4.49 -7.11 -38.16
C ALA A 121 -5.50 -8.16 -38.62
N ALA A 122 -6.51 -8.50 -37.85
CA ALA A 122 -7.57 -9.44 -38.21
C ALA A 122 -8.41 -8.93 -39.42
N ALA A 123 -8.55 -7.61 -39.53
CA ALA A 123 -9.19 -6.99 -40.71
C ALA A 123 -8.29 -6.93 -41.96
N GLY A 124 -7.04 -7.43 -41.87
CA GLY A 124 -6.12 -7.50 -43.00
C GLY A 124 -5.33 -6.20 -43.28
N TYR A 125 -5.48 -5.17 -42.46
CA TYR A 125 -4.81 -3.88 -42.64
C TYR A 125 -3.39 -3.82 -42.08
N LEU A 126 -2.98 -4.79 -41.22
CA LEU A 126 -1.68 -4.78 -40.57
C LEU A 126 -0.86 -6.01 -40.94
N PRO A 127 0.19 -5.88 -41.78
CA PRO A 127 1.11 -6.97 -42.09
C PRO A 127 1.85 -7.47 -40.84
N PRO A 128 2.24 -8.77 -40.74
CA PRO A 128 2.87 -9.34 -39.57
C PRO A 128 4.10 -8.59 -39.05
N VAL A 129 4.97 -8.15 -39.97
CA VAL A 129 6.19 -7.39 -39.61
C VAL A 129 5.83 -6.03 -39.01
N ALA A 130 4.87 -5.31 -39.59
CA ALA A 130 4.42 -4.02 -39.06
C ALA A 130 3.71 -4.19 -37.72
N GLY A 131 2.96 -5.29 -37.52
CA GLY A 131 2.34 -5.66 -36.24
C GLY A 131 3.39 -5.91 -35.17
N ALA A 132 4.46 -6.62 -35.46
CA ALA A 132 5.55 -6.86 -34.50
C ALA A 132 6.24 -5.55 -34.10
N VAL A 133 6.54 -4.67 -35.04
CA VAL A 133 7.14 -3.36 -34.74
C VAL A 133 6.19 -2.49 -33.93
N ALA A 134 4.90 -2.49 -34.25
CA ALA A 134 3.91 -1.73 -33.46
C ALA A 134 3.83 -2.23 -32.03
N GLN A 135 3.89 -3.54 -31.80
CA GLN A 135 3.89 -4.12 -30.44
C GLN A 135 5.12 -3.66 -29.64
N GLU A 136 6.32 -3.70 -30.23
CA GLU A 136 7.54 -3.21 -29.58
C GLU A 136 7.43 -1.73 -29.17
N VAL A 137 6.80 -0.91 -30.01
CA VAL A 137 6.57 0.51 -29.68
C VAL A 137 5.59 0.64 -28.52
N ILE A 138 4.52 -0.15 -28.48
CA ILE A 138 3.55 -0.16 -27.38
C ILE A 138 4.25 -0.54 -26.07
N ASP A 139 5.08 -1.56 -26.08
CA ASP A 139 5.81 -2.05 -24.90
C ASP A 139 6.81 -1.00 -24.39
N LEU A 140 7.54 -0.34 -25.29
CA LEU A 140 8.43 0.77 -24.95
C LEU A 140 7.66 1.93 -24.30
N VAL A 141 6.52 2.33 -24.86
CA VAL A 141 5.69 3.40 -24.31
C VAL A 141 5.17 3.00 -22.91
N ALA A 142 4.74 1.76 -22.72
CA ALA A 142 4.28 1.25 -21.43
C ALA A 142 5.42 1.28 -20.38
N VAL A 143 6.63 0.87 -20.75
CA VAL A 143 7.82 0.93 -19.88
C VAL A 143 8.18 2.37 -19.53
N PHE A 144 8.26 3.27 -20.50
CA PHE A 144 8.53 4.70 -20.23
C PHE A 144 7.47 5.33 -19.34
N ASN A 145 6.19 4.98 -19.53
CA ASN A 145 5.14 5.45 -18.61
C ASN A 145 5.34 4.89 -17.20
N ALA A 146 5.71 3.61 -17.06
CA ALA A 146 5.97 2.98 -15.76
C ALA A 146 7.18 3.62 -15.04
N LEU A 147 8.22 4.01 -15.75
CA LEU A 147 9.39 4.70 -15.20
C LEU A 147 9.05 6.05 -14.53
N ARG A 148 7.90 6.65 -14.83
CA ARG A 148 7.41 7.86 -14.14
C ARG A 148 7.20 7.66 -12.64
N VAL A 149 7.10 6.41 -12.18
CA VAL A 149 7.05 6.08 -10.74
C VAL A 149 8.33 6.54 -10.04
N ALA A 150 9.49 6.37 -10.68
CA ALA A 150 10.79 6.74 -10.13
C ALA A 150 11.01 8.26 -10.05
N ALA A 151 10.23 9.06 -10.78
CA ALA A 151 10.35 10.51 -10.72
C ALA A 151 9.82 11.04 -9.36
N PRO A 152 10.56 11.96 -8.70
CA PRO A 152 10.15 12.52 -7.42
C PRO A 152 8.77 13.19 -7.53
N SER A 153 7.91 12.95 -6.55
CA SER A 153 6.63 13.63 -6.40
C SER A 153 6.85 14.98 -5.72
N ARG A 154 6.15 16.01 -6.15
CA ARG A 154 6.20 17.33 -5.51
C ARG A 154 5.38 17.42 -4.22
N THR A 155 4.40 16.52 -4.05
CA THR A 155 3.55 16.43 -2.86
C THR A 155 3.62 15.01 -2.36
N LEU A 156 4.33 14.79 -1.26
CA LEU A 156 4.48 13.47 -0.62
C LEU A 156 3.65 13.36 0.66
N THR A 157 3.17 14.49 1.19
CA THR A 157 2.37 14.56 2.42
C THR A 157 1.27 15.58 2.27
N ASP A 158 0.16 15.41 3.00
CA ASP A 158 -0.95 16.36 3.12
C ASP A 158 -0.72 17.38 4.26
N PHE A 159 0.45 17.30 4.94
CA PHE A 159 0.87 18.15 6.06
C PHE A 159 2.08 18.99 5.73
#